data_3d0683e06312c44d6805079358384cf2
#
_entry.id   3d0683e06312c44d6805079358384cf2
#
_cell.length_a   1.000
_cell.length_b   1.000
_cell.length_c   1.000
_cell.angle_alpha   90.00
_cell.angle_beta   90.00
_cell.angle_gamma   90.00
#
_symmetry.space_group_name_H-M   'P 1'
#
loop_
_entity.id
_entity.type
_entity.pdbx_description
1 polymer ?
#
loop_
_entity_poly.entity_id
_entity_poly.type
_entity_poly.pdbx_seq_one_letter_code
_entity_poly.pdbx_strand_id
1 'polypeptide(L)'
;MKKIYSFLVGTMLLSACSQTQESSMPIQNTIKIEEGDTKELIIEKAAHVVPTPNQLAALQNEFIAFIHFGPNTFTRMEWGNGMEDPKVFDLKELDTDQWCEAMKAAGMKMVIITVKHHDGFVLWQSRYTKHGIMSSNFRDGKGDVLKDLSASCQKYGLKLGVYLSPADLFQIESPDGLYGNLSEYTKRTIPREVPGRPFANQTKFEFVVDDYNEYFLNQLFEILTEYGPIHEVWFDGAHPKRKGGQTYNYPAWKELIHKLAPNAVIFGREDVRWCGNEAGGTRPTEWNVITYQADPDTMTQFADMTDPVLGDREKLYQAKYLHYQQAETNTSIREGWFYRDDTHQKVRSADDVFDIYERAVGG
;
A
#
# COMPACT_ATOMS: atom_id res chain seq x y z
N MET A 1 53.52 -73.32 -25.48
CA MET A 1 52.99 -72.51 -24.39
C MET A 1 53.27 -71.02 -24.71
N LYS A 2 52.30 -70.30 -25.27
CA LYS A 2 52.45 -68.89 -25.60
C LYS A 2 51.64 -68.08 -24.55
N LYS A 3 52.30 -67.21 -23.78
CA LYS A 3 51.67 -66.28 -22.84
C LYS A 3 51.24 -65.03 -23.60
N ILE A 4 49.96 -64.75 -23.57
CA ILE A 4 49.34 -63.52 -24.10
C ILE A 4 49.28 -62.50 -22.93
N TYR A 5 49.94 -61.36 -23.11
CA TYR A 5 49.79 -60.21 -22.21
C TYR A 5 48.69 -59.25 -22.74
N SER A 6 47.61 -59.13 -22.00
CA SER A 6 46.58 -58.13 -22.28
C SER A 6 46.97 -56.79 -21.61
N PHE A 7 47.11 -55.75 -22.43
CA PHE A 7 47.29 -54.41 -21.99
C PHE A 7 45.90 -53.79 -21.82
N LEU A 8 45.53 -53.47 -20.59
CA LEU A 8 44.34 -52.63 -20.28
C LEU A 8 44.78 -51.18 -20.37
N VAL A 9 44.24 -50.46 -21.36
CA VAL A 9 44.33 -49.00 -21.44
C VAL A 9 43.13 -48.40 -20.64
N GLY A 10 43.43 -47.90 -19.47
CA GLY A 10 42.44 -47.17 -18.64
C GLY A 10 42.32 -45.76 -19.15
N THR A 11 41.18 -45.44 -19.75
CA THR A 11 40.80 -44.06 -20.11
C THR A 11 40.29 -43.35 -18.83
N MET A 12 41.09 -42.47 -18.27
CA MET A 12 40.64 -41.53 -17.23
C MET A 12 39.76 -40.45 -17.86
N LEU A 13 38.46 -40.54 -17.65
CA LEU A 13 37.53 -39.45 -17.88
C LEU A 13 37.70 -38.44 -16.75
N LEU A 14 38.36 -37.33 -17.02
CA LEU A 14 38.38 -36.16 -16.18
C LEU A 14 36.98 -35.48 -16.28
N SER A 15 36.10 -35.77 -15.33
CA SER A 15 34.90 -34.96 -15.08
C SER A 15 35.35 -33.62 -14.53
N ALA A 16 35.35 -32.60 -15.38
CA ALA A 16 35.43 -31.24 -14.96
C ALA A 16 34.08 -30.88 -14.29
N CYS A 17 33.96 -31.10 -12.97
CA CYS A 17 32.95 -30.40 -12.18
C CYS A 17 33.28 -28.91 -12.23
N SER A 18 32.56 -28.15 -13.04
CA SER A 18 32.51 -26.71 -12.87
C SER A 18 31.83 -26.45 -11.51
N GLN A 19 32.63 -26.20 -10.48
CA GLN A 19 32.12 -25.59 -9.27
C GLN A 19 31.59 -24.24 -9.68
N THR A 20 30.28 -24.10 -9.76
CA THR A 20 29.62 -22.78 -9.67
C THR A 20 30.03 -22.18 -8.34
N GLN A 21 30.94 -21.22 -8.37
CA GLN A 21 31.30 -20.44 -7.23
C GLN A 21 30.02 -19.74 -6.78
N GLU A 22 29.37 -20.21 -5.70
CA GLU A 22 28.26 -19.51 -5.10
C GLU A 22 28.76 -18.10 -4.78
N SER A 23 28.06 -17.10 -5.31
CA SER A 23 28.32 -15.71 -5.01
C SER A 23 28.31 -15.53 -3.51
N SER A 24 29.39 -15.01 -2.93
CA SER A 24 29.48 -14.72 -1.49
C SER A 24 28.66 -13.49 -1.10
N MET A 25 27.99 -12.84 -2.06
CA MET A 25 27.18 -11.64 -1.81
C MET A 25 25.86 -12.02 -1.13
N PRO A 26 25.54 -11.40 0.02
CA PRO A 26 24.26 -11.67 0.68
C PRO A 26 23.09 -11.11 -0.14
N ILE A 27 21.99 -11.86 -0.16
CA ILE A 27 20.70 -11.35 -0.67
C ILE A 27 20.11 -10.36 0.32
N GLN A 28 19.61 -9.20 -0.17
CA GLN A 28 19.07 -8.13 0.66
C GLN A 28 17.92 -7.43 -0.07
N ASN A 29 17.08 -6.74 0.68
CA ASN A 29 16.01 -5.93 0.09
C ASN A 29 16.54 -4.62 -0.51
N THR A 30 17.57 -4.05 0.11
CA THR A 30 18.26 -2.83 -0.35
C THR A 30 19.76 -3.10 -0.39
N ILE A 31 20.39 -2.78 -1.52
CA ILE A 31 21.87 -2.88 -1.68
C ILE A 31 22.41 -1.53 -2.11
N LYS A 32 23.41 -1.06 -1.38
CA LYS A 32 24.16 0.16 -1.72
C LYS A 32 25.17 -0.12 -2.82
N ILE A 33 25.26 0.79 -3.78
CA ILE A 33 26.32 0.82 -4.80
C ILE A 33 27.45 1.71 -4.25
N GLU A 34 28.66 1.15 -4.20
CA GLU A 34 29.83 1.85 -3.70
C GLU A 34 30.58 2.55 -4.84
N GLU A 35 31.30 3.63 -4.49
CA GLU A 35 32.16 4.29 -5.45
C GLU A 35 33.25 3.32 -5.96
N GLY A 36 33.33 3.14 -7.28
CA GLY A 36 34.27 2.21 -7.90
C GLY A 36 33.72 0.82 -8.20
N ASP A 37 32.42 0.55 -7.89
CA ASP A 37 31.77 -0.69 -8.36
C ASP A 37 31.81 -0.75 -9.89
N THR A 38 32.24 -1.91 -10.43
CA THR A 38 32.20 -2.12 -11.87
C THR A 38 30.75 -2.36 -12.35
N LYS A 39 30.51 -2.19 -13.66
CA LYS A 39 29.19 -2.46 -14.24
C LYS A 39 28.73 -3.91 -14.00
N GLU A 40 29.65 -4.85 -14.06
CA GLU A 40 29.40 -6.28 -13.79
C GLU A 40 28.98 -6.49 -12.33
N LEU A 41 29.67 -5.86 -11.39
CA LEU A 41 29.36 -5.94 -9.97
C LEU A 41 27.99 -5.30 -9.66
N ILE A 42 27.65 -4.18 -10.31
CA ILE A 42 26.34 -3.55 -10.16
C ILE A 42 25.21 -4.47 -10.63
N ILE A 43 25.40 -5.16 -11.75
CA ILE A 43 24.42 -6.15 -12.23
C ILE A 43 24.31 -7.33 -11.27
N GLU A 44 25.44 -7.82 -10.73
CA GLU A 44 25.43 -8.86 -9.71
C GLU A 44 24.70 -8.40 -8.45
N LYS A 45 24.94 -7.19 -7.97
CA LYS A 45 24.19 -6.57 -6.86
C LYS A 45 22.69 -6.51 -7.15
N ALA A 46 22.29 -6.11 -8.35
CA ALA A 46 20.88 -6.07 -8.74
C ALA A 46 20.22 -7.46 -8.71
N ALA A 47 20.94 -8.51 -9.08
CA ALA A 47 20.45 -9.88 -9.00
C ALA A 47 20.33 -10.43 -7.57
N HIS A 48 20.94 -9.75 -6.57
CA HIS A 48 20.88 -10.10 -5.16
C HIS A 48 19.86 -9.25 -4.37
N VAL A 49 19.17 -8.35 -5.05
CA VAL A 49 18.06 -7.58 -4.45
C VAL A 49 16.78 -8.42 -4.51
N VAL A 50 16.21 -8.71 -3.34
CA VAL A 50 15.06 -9.61 -3.20
C VAL A 50 13.96 -8.98 -2.36
N PRO A 51 12.68 -9.42 -2.53
CA PRO A 51 11.59 -8.94 -1.69
C PRO A 51 11.79 -9.31 -0.22
N THR A 52 11.25 -8.49 0.67
CA THR A 52 11.01 -8.88 2.06
C THR A 52 9.95 -10.00 2.11
N PRO A 53 9.86 -10.76 3.22
CA PRO A 53 8.77 -11.73 3.39
C PRO A 53 7.36 -11.10 3.25
N ASN A 54 7.17 -9.86 3.68
CA ASN A 54 5.91 -9.15 3.55
C ASN A 54 5.61 -8.78 2.10
N GLN A 55 6.58 -8.27 1.36
CA GLN A 55 6.46 -7.97 -0.07
C GLN A 55 6.16 -9.25 -0.88
N LEU A 56 6.83 -10.35 -0.56
CA LEU A 56 6.55 -11.64 -1.21
C LEU A 56 5.12 -12.13 -0.90
N ALA A 57 4.67 -11.99 0.34
CA ALA A 57 3.29 -12.35 0.74
C ALA A 57 2.24 -11.44 0.09
N ALA A 58 2.58 -10.16 -0.17
CA ALA A 58 1.73 -9.23 -0.89
C ALA A 58 1.63 -9.58 -2.38
N LEU A 59 2.75 -9.92 -3.06
CA LEU A 59 2.74 -10.41 -4.44
C LEU A 59 1.82 -11.61 -4.64
N GLN A 60 1.77 -12.53 -3.67
CA GLN A 60 0.93 -13.72 -3.74
C GLN A 60 -0.58 -13.42 -3.68
N ASN A 61 -0.99 -12.19 -3.37
CA ASN A 61 -2.39 -11.79 -3.46
C ASN A 61 -2.85 -11.68 -4.91
N GLU A 62 -1.98 -11.29 -5.84
CA GLU A 62 -2.20 -11.17 -7.27
C GLU A 62 -3.41 -10.30 -7.64
N PHE A 63 -4.62 -10.75 -7.30
CA PHE A 63 -5.88 -10.07 -7.62
C PHE A 63 -6.53 -9.57 -6.34
N ILE A 64 -6.62 -8.22 -6.23
CA ILE A 64 -7.04 -7.49 -5.03
C ILE A 64 -8.31 -6.70 -5.37
N ALA A 65 -9.30 -6.74 -4.49
CA ALA A 65 -10.46 -5.86 -4.59
C ALA A 65 -10.15 -4.50 -3.96
N PHE A 66 -10.53 -3.41 -4.62
CA PHE A 66 -10.43 -2.07 -4.08
C PHE A 66 -11.81 -1.41 -4.04
N ILE A 67 -12.33 -1.17 -2.85
CA ILE A 67 -13.65 -0.58 -2.62
C ILE A 67 -13.49 0.91 -2.37
N HIS A 68 -13.97 1.75 -3.30
CA HIS A 68 -14.16 3.17 -3.09
C HIS A 68 -15.58 3.41 -2.61
N PHE A 69 -15.73 3.76 -1.33
CA PHE A 69 -17.01 3.96 -0.68
C PHE A 69 -16.95 5.11 0.32
N GLY A 70 -17.97 5.94 0.37
CA GLY A 70 -18.01 7.10 1.24
C GLY A 70 -19.08 8.11 0.79
N PRO A 71 -19.06 9.36 1.31
CA PRO A 71 -19.99 10.41 0.90
C PRO A 71 -20.03 10.62 -0.61
N ASN A 72 -18.89 10.44 -1.28
CA ASN A 72 -18.74 10.64 -2.72
C ASN A 72 -19.65 9.73 -3.54
N THR A 73 -19.99 8.53 -3.03
CA THR A 73 -20.98 7.64 -3.63
C THR A 73 -22.37 8.29 -3.69
N PHE A 74 -22.72 9.10 -2.70
CA PHE A 74 -24.04 9.75 -2.59
C PHE A 74 -24.07 11.13 -3.23
N THR A 75 -22.92 11.80 -3.35
CA THR A 75 -22.79 13.13 -3.94
C THR A 75 -22.35 13.10 -5.40
N ARG A 76 -22.01 11.93 -5.96
CA ARG A 76 -21.49 11.72 -7.32
C ARG A 76 -20.18 12.49 -7.58
N MET A 77 -19.35 12.61 -6.57
CA MET A 77 -18.05 13.28 -6.64
C MET A 77 -16.91 12.26 -6.54
N GLU A 78 -15.74 12.62 -7.06
CA GLU A 78 -14.52 11.83 -6.86
C GLU A 78 -13.75 12.27 -5.59
N TRP A 79 -13.69 13.56 -5.32
CA TRP A 79 -12.93 14.10 -4.18
C TRP A 79 -13.78 14.64 -3.04
N GLY A 80 -14.96 15.17 -3.35
CA GLY A 80 -15.72 15.97 -2.41
C GLY A 80 -15.11 17.36 -2.18
N ASN A 81 -15.59 18.07 -1.18
CA ASN A 81 -15.10 19.40 -0.77
C ASN A 81 -14.65 19.46 0.70
N GLY A 82 -14.82 18.39 1.46
CA GLY A 82 -14.47 18.29 2.88
C GLY A 82 -15.48 18.92 3.84
N MET A 83 -16.52 19.57 3.31
CA MET A 83 -17.55 20.25 4.13
C MET A 83 -18.94 19.66 3.89
N GLU A 84 -18.99 18.45 3.34
CA GLU A 84 -20.24 17.71 3.18
C GLU A 84 -20.91 17.49 4.55
N ASP A 85 -22.22 17.72 4.60
CA ASP A 85 -22.99 17.30 5.77
C ASP A 85 -22.85 15.77 5.91
N PRO A 86 -22.38 15.23 7.04
CA PRO A 86 -22.29 13.77 7.24
C PRO A 86 -23.58 13.01 6.95
N LYS A 87 -24.73 13.66 6.97
CA LYS A 87 -26.04 13.07 6.63
C LYS A 87 -26.21 12.76 5.16
N VAL A 88 -25.36 13.30 4.25
CA VAL A 88 -25.36 12.88 2.84
C VAL A 88 -24.97 11.42 2.68
N PHE A 89 -24.23 10.88 3.64
CA PHE A 89 -23.97 9.45 3.75
C PHE A 89 -25.23 8.73 4.25
N ASP A 90 -26.21 8.60 3.34
CA ASP A 90 -27.54 8.08 3.64
C ASP A 90 -27.66 6.58 3.33
N LEU A 91 -26.74 5.80 3.89
CA LEU A 91 -26.70 4.34 3.72
C LEU A 91 -27.90 3.69 4.41
N LYS A 92 -28.72 2.98 3.64
CA LYS A 92 -29.92 2.28 4.15
C LYS A 92 -29.64 0.85 4.54
N GLU A 93 -28.88 0.15 3.71
CA GLU A 93 -28.54 -1.27 3.88
C GLU A 93 -27.06 -1.46 3.59
N LEU A 94 -26.44 -2.36 4.33
CA LEU A 94 -25.06 -2.76 4.14
C LEU A 94 -24.95 -4.27 4.32
N ASP A 95 -24.49 -4.94 3.27
CA ASP A 95 -24.20 -6.37 3.29
C ASP A 95 -22.76 -6.62 2.83
N THR A 96 -21.82 -6.53 3.79
CA THR A 96 -20.40 -6.79 3.53
C THR A 96 -20.10 -8.27 3.32
N ASP A 97 -20.98 -9.16 3.75
CA ASP A 97 -20.88 -10.59 3.46
C ASP A 97 -21.06 -10.83 1.94
N GLN A 98 -22.07 -10.21 1.34
CA GLN A 98 -22.29 -10.28 -0.10
C GLN A 98 -21.10 -9.71 -0.89
N TRP A 99 -20.49 -8.63 -0.41
CA TRP A 99 -19.27 -8.09 -1.03
C TRP A 99 -18.14 -9.12 -1.03
N CYS A 100 -17.84 -9.67 0.16
CA CYS A 100 -16.77 -10.67 0.32
C CYS A 100 -17.05 -11.96 -0.46
N GLU A 101 -18.29 -12.41 -0.50
CA GLU A 101 -18.70 -13.59 -1.29
C GLU A 101 -18.42 -13.40 -2.77
N ALA A 102 -18.83 -12.24 -3.34
CA ALA A 102 -18.61 -11.90 -4.74
C ALA A 102 -17.12 -11.81 -5.08
N MET A 103 -16.33 -11.13 -4.24
CA MET A 103 -14.89 -10.98 -4.42
C MET A 103 -14.16 -12.32 -4.35
N LYS A 104 -14.50 -13.15 -3.38
CA LYS A 104 -13.95 -14.50 -3.25
C LYS A 104 -14.32 -15.40 -4.44
N ALA A 105 -15.54 -15.31 -4.94
CA ALA A 105 -15.98 -16.04 -6.14
C ALA A 105 -15.20 -15.61 -7.39
N ALA A 106 -14.75 -14.35 -7.46
CA ALA A 106 -13.87 -13.85 -8.51
C ALA A 106 -12.39 -14.25 -8.34
N GLY A 107 -12.04 -14.97 -7.26
CA GLY A 107 -10.65 -15.41 -6.98
C GLY A 107 -9.79 -14.38 -6.25
N MET A 108 -10.36 -13.27 -5.81
CA MET A 108 -9.62 -12.25 -5.04
C MET A 108 -9.22 -12.79 -3.67
N LYS A 109 -8.06 -12.35 -3.17
CA LYS A 109 -7.47 -12.82 -1.90
C LYS A 109 -7.42 -11.74 -0.83
N MET A 110 -7.52 -10.48 -1.24
CA MET A 110 -7.50 -9.32 -0.35
C MET A 110 -8.54 -8.29 -0.79
N VAL A 111 -9.01 -7.53 0.18
CA VAL A 111 -9.93 -6.40 -0.01
C VAL A 111 -9.30 -5.16 0.61
N ILE A 112 -9.19 -4.08 -0.15
CA ILE A 112 -8.81 -2.76 0.34
C ILE A 112 -10.06 -1.87 0.30
N ILE A 113 -10.28 -1.06 1.33
CA ILE A 113 -11.38 -0.11 1.38
C ILE A 113 -10.87 1.29 1.70
N THR A 114 -11.42 2.31 1.05
CA THR A 114 -11.18 3.72 1.40
C THR A 114 -11.86 4.05 2.74
N VAL A 115 -11.16 3.79 3.85
CA VAL A 115 -11.71 4.08 5.18
C VAL A 115 -11.81 5.58 5.47
N LYS A 116 -10.94 6.38 4.84
CA LYS A 116 -10.99 7.84 4.75
C LYS A 116 -10.44 8.26 3.40
N HIS A 117 -11.27 8.83 2.54
CA HIS A 117 -10.85 9.44 1.28
C HIS A 117 -10.46 10.92 1.48
N HIS A 118 -10.20 11.66 0.41
CA HIS A 118 -9.75 13.06 0.47
C HIS A 118 -10.75 14.01 1.14
N ASP A 119 -12.06 13.68 1.14
CA ASP A 119 -13.08 14.45 1.84
C ASP A 119 -12.90 14.46 3.36
N GLY A 120 -12.11 13.54 3.93
CA GLY A 120 -11.83 13.42 5.35
C GLY A 120 -12.90 12.67 6.14
N PHE A 121 -13.98 12.19 5.47
CA PHE A 121 -15.03 11.42 6.12
C PHE A 121 -14.55 10.01 6.47
N VAL A 122 -14.73 9.61 7.72
CA VAL A 122 -14.26 8.32 8.22
C VAL A 122 -15.39 7.28 8.29
N LEU A 123 -15.11 6.05 7.84
CA LEU A 123 -16.08 4.93 7.80
C LEU A 123 -16.08 4.06 9.06
N TRP A 124 -15.37 4.46 10.11
CA TRP A 124 -15.30 3.77 11.40
C TRP A 124 -15.62 4.71 12.56
N GLN A 125 -15.84 4.18 13.75
CA GLN A 125 -16.17 4.95 14.96
C GLN A 125 -14.93 5.63 15.55
N SER A 126 -14.34 6.59 14.83
CA SER A 126 -13.16 7.31 15.30
C SER A 126 -13.41 8.11 16.59
N ARG A 127 -12.35 8.21 17.41
CA ARG A 127 -12.30 9.07 18.60
C ARG A 127 -11.85 10.49 18.28
N TYR A 128 -11.26 10.71 17.09
CA TYR A 128 -10.45 11.89 16.80
C TYR A 128 -11.07 12.83 15.79
N THR A 129 -12.20 12.48 15.20
CA THR A 129 -13.00 13.34 14.34
C THR A 129 -14.49 13.09 14.53
N LYS A 130 -15.30 14.12 14.23
CA LYS A 130 -16.75 13.99 14.10
C LYS A 130 -17.21 13.96 12.65
N HIS A 131 -16.28 14.24 11.70
CA HIS A 131 -16.56 14.13 10.28
C HIS A 131 -16.47 12.67 9.86
N GLY A 132 -17.58 11.95 9.98
CA GLY A 132 -17.60 10.53 9.72
C GLY A 132 -18.95 9.88 10.01
N ILE A 133 -18.95 8.57 9.92
CA ILE A 133 -20.15 7.72 10.02
C ILE A 133 -20.93 7.94 11.33
N MET A 134 -20.25 8.32 12.42
CA MET A 134 -20.86 8.60 13.72
C MET A 134 -21.78 9.84 13.70
N SER A 135 -21.65 10.70 12.70
CA SER A 135 -22.50 11.89 12.51
C SER A 135 -23.52 11.71 11.38
N SER A 136 -23.55 10.55 10.73
CA SER A 136 -24.53 10.17 9.71
C SER A 136 -25.79 9.57 10.34
N ASN A 137 -26.80 9.34 9.49
CA ASN A 137 -28.02 8.63 9.92
C ASN A 137 -27.86 7.10 9.93
N PHE A 138 -26.77 6.57 9.42
CA PHE A 138 -26.56 5.13 9.32
C PHE A 138 -26.54 4.49 10.72
N ARG A 139 -27.51 3.62 10.97
CA ARG A 139 -27.74 2.95 12.27
C ARG A 139 -27.73 3.92 13.46
N ASP A 140 -28.39 5.08 13.29
CA ASP A 140 -28.44 6.16 14.31
C ASP A 140 -27.05 6.65 14.74
N GLY A 141 -26.10 6.78 13.83
CA GLY A 141 -24.72 7.17 14.08
C GLY A 141 -23.86 6.08 14.76
N LYS A 142 -24.38 4.87 14.91
CA LYS A 142 -23.67 3.73 15.52
C LYS A 142 -23.13 2.74 14.49
N GLY A 143 -23.33 3.01 13.19
CA GLY A 143 -22.80 2.20 12.12
C GLY A 143 -21.26 2.22 12.09
N ASP A 144 -20.68 1.16 11.55
CA ASP A 144 -19.24 1.03 11.38
C ASP A 144 -18.95 0.10 10.19
N VAL A 145 -18.71 0.71 9.03
CA VAL A 145 -18.50 -0.05 7.78
C VAL A 145 -17.22 -0.88 7.85
N LEU A 146 -16.16 -0.31 8.43
CA LEU A 146 -14.88 -1.02 8.53
C LEU A 146 -15.00 -2.24 9.45
N LYS A 147 -15.75 -2.13 10.55
CA LYS A 147 -15.99 -3.24 11.47
C LYS A 147 -16.77 -4.37 10.80
N ASP A 148 -17.85 -4.02 10.07
CA ASP A 148 -18.65 -5.01 9.36
C ASP A 148 -17.81 -5.71 8.28
N LEU A 149 -17.04 -4.95 7.48
CA LEU A 149 -16.18 -5.52 6.45
C LEU A 149 -15.06 -6.38 7.04
N SER A 150 -14.43 -5.97 8.14
CA SER A 150 -13.41 -6.78 8.83
C SER A 150 -13.96 -8.13 9.26
N ALA A 151 -15.17 -8.15 9.83
CA ALA A 151 -15.83 -9.40 10.24
C ALA A 151 -16.13 -10.31 9.03
N SER A 152 -16.61 -9.73 7.93
CA SER A 152 -16.87 -10.45 6.68
C SER A 152 -15.58 -10.98 6.05
N CYS A 153 -14.51 -10.20 6.01
CA CYS A 153 -13.20 -10.66 5.53
C CYS A 153 -12.71 -11.88 6.30
N GLN A 154 -12.81 -11.87 7.64
CA GLN A 154 -12.45 -13.00 8.47
C GLN A 154 -13.32 -14.23 8.16
N LYS A 155 -14.65 -14.05 8.05
CA LYS A 155 -15.60 -15.11 7.73
C LYS A 155 -15.30 -15.78 6.39
N TYR A 156 -14.97 -15.02 5.37
CA TYR A 156 -14.72 -15.52 4.02
C TYR A 156 -13.25 -15.87 3.74
N GLY A 157 -12.34 -15.63 4.71
CA GLY A 157 -10.92 -15.92 4.59
C GLY A 157 -10.20 -14.98 3.60
N LEU A 158 -10.65 -13.72 3.51
CA LEU A 158 -10.02 -12.66 2.76
C LEU A 158 -9.12 -11.84 3.68
N LYS A 159 -7.98 -11.37 3.17
CA LYS A 159 -7.15 -10.38 3.86
C LYS A 159 -7.83 -9.01 3.77
N LEU A 160 -7.55 -8.13 4.74
CA LEU A 160 -8.03 -6.76 4.78
C LEU A 160 -6.86 -5.79 4.63
N GLY A 161 -6.99 -4.85 3.71
CA GLY A 161 -6.17 -3.66 3.57
C GLY A 161 -7.01 -2.39 3.76
N VAL A 162 -6.38 -1.29 4.07
CA VAL A 162 -7.03 0.00 4.30
C VAL A 162 -6.35 1.11 3.51
N TYR A 163 -7.15 1.89 2.77
CA TYR A 163 -6.71 3.15 2.20
C TYR A 163 -7.06 4.27 3.18
N LEU A 164 -6.06 5.02 3.60
CA LEU A 164 -6.19 6.18 4.47
C LEU A 164 -5.53 7.38 3.80
N SER A 165 -6.33 8.31 3.27
CA SER A 165 -5.79 9.47 2.56
C SER A 165 -4.96 10.36 3.48
N PRO A 166 -3.70 10.68 3.12
CA PRO A 166 -2.93 11.74 3.78
C PRO A 166 -3.54 13.13 3.57
N ALA A 167 -4.18 13.38 2.43
CA ALA A 167 -4.96 14.58 2.19
C ALA A 167 -6.29 14.48 2.96
N ASP A 168 -6.71 15.57 3.59
CA ASP A 168 -7.94 15.64 4.37
C ASP A 168 -8.58 17.02 4.19
N LEU A 169 -9.54 17.10 3.27
CA LEU A 169 -10.20 18.36 2.91
C LEU A 169 -11.01 18.91 4.09
N PHE A 170 -11.58 18.06 4.94
CA PHE A 170 -12.26 18.53 6.14
C PHE A 170 -11.29 19.25 7.09
N GLN A 171 -10.09 18.71 7.28
CA GLN A 171 -9.07 19.35 8.10
C GLN A 171 -8.46 20.61 7.45
N ILE A 172 -8.60 20.74 6.12
CA ILE A 172 -8.18 21.94 5.37
C ILE A 172 -9.23 23.06 5.49
N GLU A 173 -10.50 22.73 5.28
CA GLU A 173 -11.58 23.73 5.12
C GLU A 173 -12.25 24.07 6.45
N SER A 174 -12.24 23.19 7.45
CA SER A 174 -12.81 23.46 8.77
C SER A 174 -12.09 24.63 9.46
N PRO A 175 -12.81 25.54 10.13
CA PRO A 175 -12.21 26.63 10.91
C PRO A 175 -11.20 26.14 11.96
N ASP A 176 -11.48 25.00 12.59
CA ASP A 176 -10.62 24.36 13.59
C ASP A 176 -9.76 23.22 13.01
N GLY A 177 -9.61 23.21 11.68
CA GLY A 177 -8.88 22.15 10.99
C GLY A 177 -7.37 22.16 11.27
N LEU A 178 -6.80 20.98 11.33
CA LEU A 178 -5.41 20.78 11.74
C LEU A 178 -4.43 20.82 10.56
N TYR A 179 -4.90 20.60 9.32
CA TYR A 179 -4.05 20.54 8.13
C TYR A 179 -3.45 21.90 7.83
N GLY A 180 -2.12 21.99 7.81
CA GLY A 180 -1.40 23.24 7.52
C GLY A 180 -1.61 24.34 8.57
N ASN A 181 -1.99 24.01 9.81
CA ASN A 181 -2.16 24.96 10.89
C ASN A 181 -0.83 25.48 11.47
N LEU A 182 0.31 24.95 10.96
CA LEU A 182 1.67 25.33 11.34
C LEU A 182 1.95 25.15 12.84
N SER A 183 1.28 24.19 13.48
CA SER A 183 1.55 23.86 14.89
C SER A 183 2.95 23.33 15.09
N GLU A 184 3.49 23.52 16.28
CA GLU A 184 4.84 23.11 16.63
C GLU A 184 4.98 21.58 16.69
N TYR A 185 6.14 21.09 16.26
CA TYR A 185 6.54 19.71 16.47
C TYR A 185 6.94 19.53 17.94
N THR A 186 6.11 18.81 18.66
CA THR A 186 6.32 18.52 20.08
C THR A 186 6.19 17.04 20.36
N LYS A 187 6.68 16.58 21.50
CA LYS A 187 6.56 15.19 21.92
C LYS A 187 5.09 14.87 22.22
N ARG A 188 4.53 13.91 21.51
CA ARG A 188 3.14 13.44 21.62
C ARG A 188 3.11 11.96 21.96
N THR A 189 2.14 11.58 22.80
CA THR A 189 1.89 10.17 23.13
C THR A 189 0.75 9.63 22.24
N ILE A 190 1.00 8.54 21.55
CA ILE A 190 0.02 7.86 20.68
C ILE A 190 -0.32 6.50 21.30
N PRO A 191 -1.59 6.14 21.47
CA PRO A 191 -2.77 6.99 21.19
C PRO A 191 -2.95 8.07 22.27
N ARG A 192 -3.52 9.20 21.85
CA ARG A 192 -4.02 10.21 22.78
C ARG A 192 -5.28 9.68 23.46
N GLU A 193 -5.33 9.74 24.78
CA GLU A 193 -6.48 9.25 25.55
C GLU A 193 -7.73 10.12 25.32
N VAL A 194 -8.87 9.44 25.16
CA VAL A 194 -10.16 10.09 25.05
C VAL A 194 -11.05 9.61 26.19
N PRO A 195 -11.54 10.50 27.08
CA PRO A 195 -12.36 10.12 28.21
C PRO A 195 -13.58 9.29 27.80
N GLY A 196 -13.81 8.18 28.52
CA GLY A 196 -14.95 7.27 28.27
C GLY A 196 -14.80 6.36 27.06
N ARG A 197 -13.68 6.44 26.31
CA ARG A 197 -13.42 5.59 25.13
C ARG A 197 -12.01 4.96 25.16
N PRO A 198 -11.69 4.15 26.19
CA PRO A 198 -10.38 3.53 26.30
C PRO A 198 -10.13 2.56 25.14
N PHE A 199 -8.85 2.34 24.82
CA PHE A 199 -8.41 1.28 23.92
C PHE A 199 -8.22 -0.03 24.68
N ALA A 200 -8.52 -1.16 24.04
CA ALA A 200 -8.12 -2.47 24.56
C ALA A 200 -6.60 -2.66 24.50
N ASN A 201 -5.97 -2.18 23.42
CA ASN A 201 -4.51 -2.16 23.30
C ASN A 201 -3.94 -1.01 24.14
N GLN A 202 -3.12 -1.34 25.14
CA GLN A 202 -2.55 -0.40 26.10
C GLN A 202 -1.14 0.10 25.70
N THR A 203 -0.62 -0.32 24.55
CA THR A 203 0.70 0.12 24.07
C THR A 203 0.69 1.61 23.81
N LYS A 204 1.75 2.29 24.24
CA LYS A 204 1.95 3.72 24.02
C LYS A 204 3.22 3.94 23.22
N PHE A 205 3.16 4.89 22.31
CA PHE A 205 4.27 5.33 21.48
C PHE A 205 4.51 6.82 21.68
N GLU A 206 5.74 7.27 21.52
CA GLU A 206 6.08 8.68 21.62
C GLU A 206 6.70 9.15 20.30
N PHE A 207 6.12 10.18 19.71
CA PHE A 207 6.60 10.81 18.49
C PHE A 207 6.75 12.31 18.65
N VAL A 208 7.70 12.90 17.94
CA VAL A 208 7.83 14.37 17.83
C VAL A 208 7.14 14.78 16.54
N VAL A 209 5.91 15.30 16.66
CA VAL A 209 5.02 15.59 15.53
C VAL A 209 4.19 16.85 15.80
N ASP A 210 3.62 17.43 14.72
CA ASP A 210 2.64 18.48 14.77
C ASP A 210 1.21 17.92 15.01
N ASP A 211 0.21 18.80 15.12
CA ASP A 211 -1.17 18.41 15.42
C ASP A 211 -1.78 17.50 14.35
N TYR A 212 -1.50 17.76 13.06
CA TYR A 212 -2.05 16.97 11.97
C TYR A 212 -1.45 15.56 11.96
N ASN A 213 -0.14 15.45 12.14
CA ASN A 213 0.52 14.14 12.20
C ASN A 213 0.14 13.37 13.47
N GLU A 214 -0.09 14.03 14.61
CA GLU A 214 -0.69 13.41 15.79
C GLU A 214 -2.08 12.84 15.49
N TYR A 215 -2.94 13.62 14.84
CA TYR A 215 -4.28 13.21 14.42
C TYR A 215 -4.21 11.96 13.51
N PHE A 216 -3.34 11.98 12.51
CA PHE A 216 -3.18 10.88 11.57
C PHE A 216 -2.64 9.60 12.26
N LEU A 217 -1.64 9.73 13.13
CA LEU A 217 -1.12 8.63 13.94
C LEU A 217 -2.18 8.01 14.85
N ASN A 218 -3.03 8.83 15.44
CA ASN A 218 -4.13 8.35 16.27
C ASN A 218 -5.17 7.56 15.44
N GLN A 219 -5.48 8.00 14.21
CA GLN A 219 -6.34 7.25 13.30
C GLN A 219 -5.72 5.91 12.88
N LEU A 220 -4.42 5.90 12.55
CA LEU A 220 -3.69 4.66 12.27
C LEU A 220 -3.75 3.70 13.48
N PHE A 221 -3.54 4.21 14.69
CA PHE A 221 -3.61 3.39 15.89
C PHE A 221 -4.99 2.73 16.07
N GLU A 222 -6.09 3.49 15.89
CA GLU A 222 -7.46 2.94 15.93
C GLU A 222 -7.62 1.77 14.95
N ILE A 223 -7.28 2.02 13.68
CA ILE A 223 -7.48 1.06 12.59
C ILE A 223 -6.65 -0.21 12.83
N LEU A 224 -5.38 -0.05 13.17
CA LEU A 224 -4.44 -1.16 13.29
C LEU A 224 -4.67 -2.01 14.55
N THR A 225 -5.34 -1.48 15.59
CA THR A 225 -5.53 -2.20 16.86
C THR A 225 -6.95 -2.69 17.09
N GLU A 226 -7.97 -2.14 16.42
CA GLU A 226 -9.37 -2.45 16.73
C GLU A 226 -10.12 -3.15 15.57
N TYR A 227 -9.55 -3.21 14.36
CA TYR A 227 -10.25 -3.72 13.17
C TYR A 227 -9.66 -5.01 12.59
N GLY A 228 -8.94 -5.78 13.40
CA GLY A 228 -8.34 -7.05 13.01
C GLY A 228 -7.00 -6.89 12.29
N PRO A 229 -6.41 -7.94 11.76
CA PRO A 229 -5.14 -7.86 11.09
C PRO A 229 -5.28 -7.08 9.78
N ILE A 230 -4.48 -6.03 9.63
CA ILE A 230 -4.34 -5.26 8.40
C ILE A 230 -3.10 -5.75 7.66
N HIS A 231 -3.24 -6.02 6.36
CA HIS A 231 -2.19 -6.58 5.52
C HIS A 231 -1.60 -5.58 4.53
N GLU A 232 -2.29 -4.47 4.30
CA GLU A 232 -1.80 -3.36 3.49
C GLU A 232 -2.36 -2.04 4.01
N VAL A 233 -1.50 -1.03 4.11
CA VAL A 233 -1.88 0.36 4.35
C VAL A 233 -1.58 1.15 3.08
N TRP A 234 -2.61 1.67 2.46
CA TRP A 234 -2.54 2.33 1.17
C TRP A 234 -2.58 3.86 1.35
N PHE A 235 -1.48 4.52 1.01
CA PHE A 235 -1.38 5.97 1.04
C PHE A 235 -1.48 6.54 -0.38
N ASP A 236 -2.44 7.44 -0.55
CA ASP A 236 -2.56 8.22 -1.78
C ASP A 236 -1.47 9.29 -1.87
N GLY A 237 -1.01 9.57 -3.09
CA GLY A 237 -0.02 10.60 -3.34
C GLY A 237 -0.56 12.04 -3.27
N ALA A 238 -1.87 12.22 -3.07
CA ALA A 238 -2.50 13.54 -3.05
C ALA A 238 -1.91 14.44 -1.97
N HIS A 239 -1.54 15.64 -2.36
CA HIS A 239 -0.94 16.64 -1.47
C HIS A 239 -1.47 18.04 -1.78
N PRO A 240 -2.69 18.39 -1.34
CA PRO A 240 -3.24 19.74 -1.53
C PRO A 240 -2.36 20.80 -0.87
N LYS A 241 -1.89 21.78 -1.64
CA LYS A 241 -1.05 22.89 -1.15
C LYS A 241 -1.89 24.07 -0.65
N ARG A 242 -2.99 23.79 0.04
CA ARG A 242 -3.84 24.81 0.64
C ARG A 242 -3.34 25.18 2.04
N LYS A 243 -3.62 26.39 2.51
CA LYS A 243 -3.28 26.87 3.87
C LYS A 243 -1.81 26.63 4.24
N GLY A 244 -0.87 26.91 3.31
CA GLY A 244 0.57 26.77 3.56
C GLY A 244 1.14 25.36 3.38
N GLY A 245 0.29 24.38 3.08
CA GLY A 245 0.68 22.98 2.93
C GLY A 245 0.87 22.27 4.27
N GLN A 246 1.03 20.96 4.21
CA GLN A 246 1.24 20.10 5.38
C GLN A 246 2.43 19.17 5.10
N THR A 247 3.34 19.06 6.04
CA THR A 247 4.37 18.03 5.98
C THR A 247 3.80 16.71 6.51
N TYR A 248 3.79 15.66 5.66
CA TYR A 248 3.41 14.32 6.07
C TYR A 248 4.61 13.63 6.73
N ASN A 249 4.48 13.25 8.00
CA ASN A 249 5.56 12.58 8.73
C ASN A 249 5.51 11.06 8.49
N TYR A 250 5.78 10.67 7.25
CA TYR A 250 5.79 9.26 6.86
C TYR A 250 6.73 8.37 7.69
N PRO A 251 7.91 8.81 8.13
CA PRO A 251 8.75 7.99 9.02
C PRO A 251 8.03 7.60 10.32
N ALA A 252 7.33 8.53 10.95
CA ALA A 252 6.54 8.24 12.15
C ALA A 252 5.36 7.30 11.86
N TRP A 253 4.66 7.52 10.74
CA TRP A 253 3.55 6.67 10.32
C TRP A 253 4.02 5.24 10.01
N LYS A 254 5.11 5.09 9.26
CA LYS A 254 5.76 3.81 8.97
C LYS A 254 6.15 3.07 10.25
N GLU A 255 6.82 3.76 11.17
CA GLU A 255 7.23 3.17 12.45
C GLU A 255 6.02 2.61 13.21
N LEU A 256 4.92 3.37 13.31
CA LEU A 256 3.71 2.92 13.98
C LEU A 256 3.08 1.70 13.27
N ILE A 257 3.01 1.73 11.94
CA ILE A 257 2.46 0.62 11.15
C ILE A 257 3.28 -0.65 11.38
N HIS A 258 4.60 -0.58 11.26
CA HIS A 258 5.45 -1.76 11.45
C HIS A 258 5.37 -2.34 12.88
N LYS A 259 5.15 -1.49 13.89
CA LYS A 259 4.97 -1.92 15.28
C LYS A 259 3.63 -2.62 15.52
N LEU A 260 2.56 -2.14 14.91
CA LEU A 260 1.18 -2.62 15.16
C LEU A 260 0.72 -3.65 14.13
N ALA A 261 1.20 -3.57 12.91
CA ALA A 261 0.90 -4.48 11.81
C ALA A 261 2.19 -4.96 11.12
N PRO A 262 3.02 -5.78 11.80
CA PRO A 262 4.36 -6.14 11.31
C PRO A 262 4.35 -6.96 10.01
N ASN A 263 3.21 -7.49 9.61
CA ASN A 263 3.02 -8.24 8.37
C ASN A 263 2.40 -7.41 7.24
N ALA A 264 2.12 -6.13 7.47
CA ALA A 264 1.58 -5.25 6.44
C ALA A 264 2.67 -4.72 5.52
N VAL A 265 2.30 -4.45 4.27
CA VAL A 265 3.06 -3.61 3.34
C VAL A 265 2.43 -2.22 3.26
N ILE A 266 3.23 -1.25 2.84
CA ILE A 266 2.78 0.14 2.70
C ILE A 266 2.85 0.52 1.22
N PHE A 267 1.68 0.80 0.62
CA PHE A 267 1.59 1.32 -0.74
C PHE A 267 1.95 2.81 -0.80
N GLY A 268 2.61 3.20 -1.89
CA GLY A 268 3.08 4.57 -2.11
C GLY A 268 4.36 4.90 -1.35
N ARG A 269 5.02 3.88 -0.80
CA ARG A 269 6.28 3.96 -0.06
C ARG A 269 7.25 2.88 -0.53
N GLU A 270 8.21 2.56 0.31
CA GLU A 270 9.29 1.62 -0.01
C GLU A 270 8.83 0.19 -0.35
N ASP A 271 7.68 -0.26 0.13
CA ASP A 271 7.25 -1.65 -0.08
C ASP A 271 6.60 -1.84 -1.47
N VAL A 272 5.61 -1.01 -1.79
CA VAL A 272 4.79 -1.13 -2.99
C VAL A 272 4.67 0.23 -3.66
N ARG A 273 4.91 0.28 -4.96
CA ARG A 273 4.79 1.50 -5.76
C ARG A 273 3.56 1.47 -6.67
N TRP A 274 3.11 2.64 -7.03
CA TRP A 274 2.13 2.80 -8.09
C TRP A 274 2.75 2.48 -9.46
N CYS A 275 2.00 1.81 -10.33
CA CYS A 275 2.47 1.49 -11.68
C CYS A 275 2.55 2.70 -12.63
N GLY A 276 2.11 3.88 -12.18
CA GLY A 276 2.24 5.15 -12.92
C GLY A 276 0.99 5.59 -13.68
N ASN A 277 -0.13 4.86 -13.58
CA ASN A 277 -1.42 5.22 -14.17
C ASN A 277 -2.59 4.52 -13.46
N GLU A 278 -3.81 5.00 -13.70
CA GLU A 278 -5.05 4.44 -13.15
C GLU A 278 -5.88 3.69 -14.20
N ALA A 279 -5.32 3.49 -15.38
CA ALA A 279 -6.03 2.86 -16.50
C ALA A 279 -5.82 1.35 -16.58
N GLY A 280 -5.02 0.76 -15.68
CA GLY A 280 -4.63 -0.64 -15.74
C GLY A 280 -3.50 -0.90 -16.75
N GLY A 281 -2.78 0.15 -17.17
CA GLY A 281 -1.62 0.01 -18.06
C GLY A 281 -0.40 -0.52 -17.31
N THR A 282 0.33 -1.42 -17.94
CA THR A 282 1.62 -1.91 -17.47
C THR A 282 2.71 -1.60 -18.49
N ARG A 283 3.94 -1.48 -18.06
CA ARG A 283 5.09 -1.43 -18.98
C ARG A 283 5.30 -2.80 -19.64
N PRO A 284 5.95 -2.85 -20.82
CA PRO A 284 6.34 -4.13 -21.40
C PRO A 284 7.22 -4.98 -20.47
N THR A 285 8.02 -4.32 -19.63
CA THR A 285 8.79 -4.95 -18.55
C THR A 285 8.62 -4.08 -17.29
N GLU A 286 7.86 -4.58 -16.35
CA GLU A 286 7.66 -3.93 -15.05
C GLU A 286 8.79 -4.37 -14.12
N TRP A 287 9.78 -3.51 -13.93
CA TRP A 287 11.00 -3.82 -13.19
C TRP A 287 10.79 -3.60 -11.68
N ASN A 288 11.21 -4.54 -10.84
CA ASN A 288 11.01 -4.48 -9.40
C ASN A 288 12.28 -4.11 -8.60
N VAL A 289 13.45 -4.13 -9.23
CA VAL A 289 14.69 -3.61 -8.62
C VAL A 289 14.86 -2.15 -9.01
N ILE A 290 14.41 -1.27 -8.16
CA ILE A 290 14.32 0.16 -8.44
C ILE A 290 15.62 0.87 -8.01
N THR A 291 16.00 1.86 -8.79
CA THR A 291 17.20 2.68 -8.58
C THR A 291 16.90 3.93 -7.78
N TYR A 292 17.66 4.19 -6.73
CA TYR A 292 17.51 5.37 -5.89
C TYR A 292 18.83 6.12 -5.73
N GLN A 293 18.74 7.44 -5.50
CA GLN A 293 19.88 8.31 -5.19
C GLN A 293 20.08 8.55 -3.69
N ALA A 294 19.14 8.11 -2.86
CA ALA A 294 19.18 8.13 -1.42
C ALA A 294 18.73 6.77 -0.87
N ASP A 295 19.04 6.50 0.39
CA ASP A 295 18.60 5.28 1.05
C ASP A 295 17.07 5.25 1.20
N PRO A 296 16.37 4.31 0.56
CA PRO A 296 14.92 4.20 0.63
C PRO A 296 14.37 4.10 2.06
N ASP A 297 15.10 3.47 2.97
CA ASP A 297 14.68 3.33 4.38
C ASP A 297 14.63 4.66 5.13
N THR A 298 15.35 5.67 4.64
CA THR A 298 15.40 7.02 5.23
C THR A 298 14.64 8.08 4.44
N MET A 299 14.14 7.73 3.25
CA MET A 299 13.40 8.67 2.39
C MET A 299 12.06 9.06 3.02
N THR A 300 11.75 10.34 2.97
CA THR A 300 10.47 10.90 3.41
C THR A 300 9.46 11.06 2.28
N GLN A 301 9.92 10.99 1.03
CA GLN A 301 9.09 11.13 -0.16
C GLN A 301 9.52 10.13 -1.22
N PHE A 302 8.54 9.53 -1.89
CA PHE A 302 8.73 8.68 -3.04
C PHE A 302 8.01 9.33 -4.21
N ALA A 303 8.72 9.54 -5.31
CA ALA A 303 8.14 10.10 -6.51
C ALA A 303 7.28 9.07 -7.24
N ASP A 304 6.23 9.53 -7.91
CA ASP A 304 5.48 8.70 -8.84
C ASP A 304 6.38 8.26 -10.00
N MET A 305 6.38 6.96 -10.26
CA MET A 305 7.23 6.38 -11.30
C MET A 305 6.45 6.28 -12.61
N THR A 306 6.34 7.41 -13.30
CA THR A 306 5.63 7.51 -14.60
C THR A 306 6.52 7.26 -15.82
N ASP A 307 7.83 7.10 -15.62
CA ASP A 307 8.80 6.83 -16.70
C ASP A 307 8.43 5.52 -17.42
N PRO A 308 8.42 5.51 -18.76
CA PRO A 308 8.07 4.32 -19.53
C PRO A 308 9.08 3.16 -19.40
N VAL A 309 10.30 3.44 -18.94
CA VAL A 309 11.36 2.44 -18.77
C VAL A 309 11.98 2.58 -17.39
N LEU A 310 11.78 1.61 -16.51
CA LEU A 310 12.39 1.56 -15.18
C LEU A 310 13.63 0.64 -15.14
N GLY A 311 13.68 -0.41 -15.96
CA GLY A 311 14.72 -1.43 -15.98
C GLY A 311 15.89 -1.13 -16.95
N ASP A 312 16.21 0.13 -17.22
CA ASP A 312 17.34 0.51 -18.06
C ASP A 312 18.67 0.29 -17.33
N ARG A 313 19.63 -0.37 -17.99
CA ARG A 313 20.98 -0.62 -17.45
C ARG A 313 21.72 0.67 -17.10
N GLU A 314 21.56 1.72 -17.87
CA GLU A 314 22.21 2.99 -17.59
C GLU A 314 21.69 3.62 -16.29
N LYS A 315 20.40 3.43 -15.98
CA LYS A 315 19.84 3.82 -14.67
C LYS A 315 20.46 3.03 -13.53
N LEU A 316 20.67 1.71 -13.70
CA LEU A 316 21.36 0.88 -12.71
C LEU A 316 22.78 1.40 -12.44
N TYR A 317 23.54 1.74 -13.49
CA TYR A 317 24.93 2.19 -13.34
C TYR A 317 25.06 3.58 -12.69
N GLN A 318 24.00 4.37 -12.67
CA GLN A 318 23.97 5.70 -12.04
C GLN A 318 23.35 5.70 -10.64
N ALA A 319 22.82 4.56 -10.19
CA ALA A 319 22.17 4.45 -8.89
C ALA A 319 23.18 4.50 -7.75
N LYS A 320 22.72 4.95 -6.58
CA LYS A 320 23.44 4.82 -5.31
C LYS A 320 22.89 3.68 -4.45
N TYR A 321 21.64 3.34 -4.67
CA TYR A 321 20.94 2.24 -4.00
C TYR A 321 20.09 1.48 -5.00
N LEU A 322 20.05 0.18 -4.85
CA LEU A 322 19.13 -0.73 -5.52
C LEU A 322 18.19 -1.29 -4.46
N HIS A 323 16.89 -1.20 -4.71
CA HIS A 323 15.88 -1.58 -3.73
C HIS A 323 14.76 -2.35 -4.39
N TYR A 324 14.30 -3.42 -3.74
CA TYR A 324 13.14 -4.15 -4.24
C TYR A 324 11.86 -3.38 -3.93
N GLN A 325 11.10 -3.05 -4.96
CA GLN A 325 9.82 -2.35 -4.82
C GLN A 325 8.88 -2.81 -5.93
N GLN A 326 7.94 -3.66 -5.57
CA GLN A 326 6.96 -4.18 -6.52
C GLN A 326 5.96 -3.12 -6.94
N ALA A 327 5.44 -3.23 -8.17
CA ALA A 327 4.35 -2.41 -8.67
C ALA A 327 2.99 -2.98 -8.27
N GLU A 328 2.05 -2.09 -8.02
CA GLU A 328 0.63 -2.40 -7.96
C GLU A 328 -0.09 -1.67 -9.09
N THR A 329 -0.84 -2.43 -9.90
CA THR A 329 -1.63 -1.91 -11.02
C THR A 329 -3.05 -1.64 -10.54
N ASN A 330 -3.49 -0.39 -10.65
CA ASN A 330 -4.80 0.05 -10.20
C ASN A 330 -5.68 0.41 -11.40
N THR A 331 -6.92 0.02 -11.34
CA THR A 331 -7.95 0.45 -12.30
C THR A 331 -9.35 0.27 -11.72
N SER A 332 -10.26 1.18 -12.08
CA SER A 332 -11.67 1.03 -11.74
C SER A 332 -12.38 0.14 -12.77
N ILE A 333 -13.41 -0.59 -12.33
CA ILE A 333 -14.29 -1.36 -13.23
C ILE A 333 -15.37 -0.50 -13.89
N ARG A 334 -15.47 0.78 -13.48
CA ARG A 334 -16.40 1.78 -14.03
C ARG A 334 -15.63 3.06 -14.34
N GLU A 335 -16.27 4.01 -15.01
CA GLU A 335 -15.73 5.35 -15.15
C GLU A 335 -15.72 6.05 -13.77
N GLY A 336 -14.56 6.54 -13.34
CA GLY A 336 -14.31 7.07 -11.99
C GLY A 336 -14.12 5.97 -10.94
N TRP A 337 -13.79 6.39 -9.72
CA TRP A 337 -13.51 5.48 -8.61
C TRP A 337 -14.74 5.18 -7.77
N PHE A 338 -15.61 6.18 -7.55
CA PHE A 338 -16.85 6.01 -6.79
C PHE A 338 -18.01 5.60 -7.68
N TYR A 339 -18.85 4.69 -7.17
CA TYR A 339 -20.11 4.36 -7.84
C TYR A 339 -20.99 5.61 -7.99
N ARG A 340 -21.57 5.77 -9.16
CA ARG A 340 -22.60 6.75 -9.46
C ARG A 340 -23.82 6.05 -10.05
N ASP A 341 -24.98 6.55 -9.72
CA ASP A 341 -26.27 6.02 -10.21
C ASP A 341 -26.67 6.56 -11.59
N ASP A 342 -25.81 7.36 -12.23
CA ASP A 342 -26.06 7.84 -13.57
C ASP A 342 -25.80 6.73 -14.63
N THR A 343 -26.47 6.85 -15.77
CA THR A 343 -26.46 5.85 -16.82
C THR A 343 -25.17 5.82 -17.65
N HIS A 344 -24.24 6.73 -17.41
CA HIS A 344 -23.02 6.90 -18.20
C HIS A 344 -21.84 6.05 -17.71
N GLN A 345 -21.93 5.48 -16.51
CA GLN A 345 -20.89 4.58 -16.00
C GLN A 345 -20.91 3.25 -16.72
N LYS A 346 -20.12 3.13 -17.77
CA LYS A 346 -19.88 1.83 -18.43
C LYS A 346 -19.08 0.92 -17.50
N VAL A 347 -19.50 -0.31 -17.40
CA VAL A 347 -18.72 -1.36 -16.72
C VAL A 347 -17.74 -1.95 -17.73
N ARG A 348 -16.46 -2.09 -17.33
CA ARG A 348 -15.47 -2.82 -18.12
C ARG A 348 -15.92 -4.25 -18.36
N SER A 349 -15.59 -4.82 -19.51
CA SER A 349 -15.86 -6.24 -19.75
C SER A 349 -14.96 -7.12 -18.88
N ALA A 350 -15.38 -8.35 -18.64
CA ALA A 350 -14.55 -9.33 -17.95
C ALA A 350 -13.24 -9.60 -18.72
N ASP A 351 -13.29 -9.61 -20.05
CA ASP A 351 -12.09 -9.81 -20.89
C ASP A 351 -11.08 -8.66 -20.73
N ASP A 352 -11.55 -7.40 -20.63
CA ASP A 352 -10.67 -6.24 -20.41
C ASP A 352 -10.00 -6.32 -19.03
N VAL A 353 -10.74 -6.68 -17.98
CA VAL A 353 -10.18 -6.86 -16.63
C VAL A 353 -9.20 -8.05 -16.61
N PHE A 354 -9.53 -9.12 -17.30
CA PHE A 354 -8.67 -10.30 -17.38
C PHE A 354 -7.35 -10.00 -18.14
N ASP A 355 -7.41 -9.24 -19.24
CA ASP A 355 -6.21 -8.77 -19.96
C ASP A 355 -5.29 -7.91 -19.07
N ILE A 356 -5.89 -7.02 -18.25
CA ILE A 356 -5.12 -6.25 -17.27
C ILE A 356 -4.44 -7.17 -16.24
N TYR A 357 -5.20 -8.15 -15.71
CA TYR A 357 -4.66 -9.13 -14.76
C TYR A 357 -3.49 -9.92 -15.37
N GLU A 358 -3.64 -10.46 -16.58
CA GLU A 358 -2.58 -11.22 -17.25
C GLU A 358 -1.30 -10.38 -17.43
N ARG A 359 -1.44 -9.13 -17.85
CA ARG A 359 -0.29 -8.22 -18.05
C ARG A 359 0.32 -7.78 -16.72
N ALA A 360 -0.48 -7.56 -15.68
CA ALA A 360 0.01 -7.11 -14.38
C ALA A 360 0.73 -8.22 -13.60
N VAL A 361 0.23 -9.45 -13.67
CA VAL A 361 0.80 -10.60 -12.93
C VAL A 361 1.88 -11.31 -13.74
N GLY A 362 1.77 -11.32 -15.06
CA GLY A 362 2.70 -12.00 -15.96
C GLY A 362 3.83 -11.13 -16.52
N GLY A 363 3.82 -9.81 -16.27
CA GLY A 363 4.76 -8.82 -16.81
C GLY A 363 6.06 -8.65 -16.05
#